data_a34c4ffa75836149b14f1420cf9a3d4d
#
_entry.id   a34c4ffa75836149b14f1420cf9a3d4d
#
_cell.length_a   1.000
_cell.length_b   1.000
_cell.length_c   1.000
_cell.angle_alpha   90.00
_cell.angle_beta   90.00
_cell.angle_gamma   90.00
#
_symmetry.space_group_name_H-M   'P 1'
#
loop_
_entity.id
_entity.type
_entity.pdbx_description
1 polymer ?
#
loop_
_entity_poly.entity_id
_entity_poly.type
_entity_poly.pdbx_seq_one_letter_code
_entity_poly.pdbx_strand_id
1 'polypeptide(L)'
;MKRRLFFHFGIAFMALFFLVFPRCASGSERSYGALLLNSYHSGFPWTDGITEGIRSTFESGGLRINLDVEYMDTKRTSSVRAVRAFGEYFRTKYADKRPDILLSSDDDALVFLLRHGKELFPGVPIVFCGLNNPGFIDSGGDARVTGVFEEMDIPGTVELMLRLFPQTRNLALVSDLSISGMGSVSLVRKALAPFLDRLKVVDLLGFSGDELRDELSMLSPDTAVLLLVYFQDDAGEYYSPARSVALVNSAGPFPVFGLWSMMVEGGALGGSVLIAERHGALAAEMALRILRGTPPSEIPPVADRHLVPVFNYREMVRFGLSRFDLPAGSVLLSEPETFLYRHWKLLLANALVLSAALVYLLALFINERMKKAAEKDLKLKKAQWEGLFRNAPEAYVVFD
;
A
#
# COMPACT_ATOMS: atom_id res chain seq x y z
N MET A 1 -52.71 -4.15 -46.79
CA MET A 1 -51.52 -4.91 -47.24
C MET A 1 -50.17 -4.38 -46.71
N LYS A 2 -50.09 -3.18 -46.08
CA LYS A 2 -48.79 -2.60 -45.60
C LYS A 2 -48.37 -3.03 -44.18
N ARG A 3 -49.22 -3.68 -43.37
CA ARG A 3 -48.85 -4.07 -41.95
C ARG A 3 -48.18 -5.44 -41.83
N ARG A 4 -48.27 -6.32 -42.85
CA ARG A 4 -47.61 -7.63 -42.78
C ARG A 4 -46.14 -7.64 -43.24
N LEU A 5 -45.71 -6.62 -43.97
CA LEU A 5 -44.33 -6.53 -44.47
C LEU A 5 -43.34 -6.11 -43.37
N PHE A 6 -43.76 -5.30 -42.39
CA PHE A 6 -42.92 -4.86 -41.28
C PHE A 6 -42.62 -5.93 -40.24
N PHE A 7 -43.49 -6.91 -40.09
CA PHE A 7 -43.32 -7.99 -39.11
C PHE A 7 -42.28 -9.02 -39.57
N HIS A 8 -42.17 -9.26 -40.88
CA HIS A 8 -41.16 -10.18 -41.43
C HIS A 8 -39.75 -9.59 -41.50
N PHE A 9 -39.63 -8.25 -41.64
CA PHE A 9 -38.34 -7.56 -41.61
C PHE A 9 -37.74 -7.51 -40.19
N GLY A 10 -38.56 -7.39 -39.16
CA GLY A 10 -38.11 -7.39 -37.75
C GLY A 10 -37.56 -8.75 -37.30
N ILE A 11 -38.20 -9.84 -37.74
CA ILE A 11 -37.76 -11.21 -37.39
C ILE A 11 -36.48 -11.59 -38.17
N ALA A 12 -36.33 -11.19 -39.41
CA ALA A 12 -35.12 -11.41 -40.21
C ALA A 12 -33.92 -10.62 -39.66
N PHE A 13 -34.13 -9.38 -39.14
CA PHE A 13 -33.08 -8.56 -38.53
C PHE A 13 -32.66 -9.10 -37.15
N MET A 14 -33.59 -9.63 -36.36
CA MET A 14 -33.32 -10.26 -35.08
C MET A 14 -32.60 -11.63 -35.24
N ALA A 15 -32.89 -12.38 -36.30
CA ALA A 15 -32.20 -13.63 -36.62
C ALA A 15 -30.76 -13.36 -37.13
N LEU A 16 -30.54 -12.27 -37.86
CA LEU A 16 -29.20 -11.89 -38.34
C LEU A 16 -28.30 -11.37 -37.20
N PHE A 17 -28.88 -10.74 -36.15
CA PHE A 17 -28.14 -10.27 -34.98
C PHE A 17 -27.60 -11.42 -34.12
N PHE A 18 -28.27 -12.59 -34.10
CA PHE A 18 -27.80 -13.79 -33.41
C PHE A 18 -26.76 -14.59 -34.18
N LEU A 19 -26.59 -14.36 -35.49
CA LEU A 19 -25.59 -15.05 -36.31
C LEU A 19 -24.22 -14.34 -36.41
N VAL A 20 -24.15 -13.08 -35.99
CA VAL A 20 -22.90 -12.26 -36.09
C VAL A 20 -22.14 -12.16 -34.76
N PHE A 21 -22.73 -12.56 -33.62
CA PHE A 21 -21.94 -12.71 -32.41
C PHE A 21 -21.20 -14.05 -32.50
N PRO A 22 -19.86 -14.04 -32.63
CA PRO A 22 -19.11 -15.27 -32.44
C PRO A 22 -19.49 -15.74 -31.02
N ARG A 23 -20.06 -16.94 -30.91
CA ARG A 23 -20.06 -17.66 -29.64
C ARG A 23 -18.59 -17.70 -29.24
N CYS A 24 -18.18 -16.84 -28.31
CA CYS A 24 -16.99 -17.11 -27.54
C CYS A 24 -17.22 -18.50 -26.96
N ALA A 25 -16.56 -19.49 -27.58
CA ALA A 25 -16.44 -20.79 -26.97
C ALA A 25 -15.77 -20.50 -25.62
N SER A 26 -16.54 -20.56 -24.54
CA SER A 26 -16.05 -20.59 -23.18
C SER A 26 -15.28 -21.90 -23.08
N GLY A 27 -14.04 -21.89 -23.61
CA GLY A 27 -13.05 -22.88 -23.25
C GLY A 27 -12.98 -22.79 -21.73
N SER A 28 -13.12 -23.90 -21.03
CA SER A 28 -12.90 -23.98 -19.61
C SER A 28 -11.51 -23.38 -19.35
N GLU A 29 -11.48 -22.10 -18.94
CA GLU A 29 -10.20 -21.47 -18.57
C GLU A 29 -9.56 -22.32 -17.48
N ARG A 30 -8.35 -22.81 -17.75
CA ARG A 30 -7.60 -23.61 -16.81
C ARG A 30 -7.46 -22.82 -15.50
N SER A 31 -7.91 -23.42 -14.41
CA SER A 31 -7.68 -22.87 -13.07
C SER A 31 -6.40 -23.45 -12.51
N TYR A 32 -5.53 -22.60 -11.97
CA TYR A 32 -4.27 -22.97 -11.35
C TYR A 32 -4.41 -22.97 -9.83
N GLY A 33 -3.77 -23.94 -9.16
CA GLY A 33 -3.64 -23.99 -7.72
C GLY A 33 -2.33 -23.32 -7.27
N ALA A 34 -2.40 -22.34 -6.42
CA ALA A 34 -1.24 -21.75 -5.75
C ALA A 34 -1.32 -21.99 -4.24
N LEU A 35 -0.20 -22.31 -3.62
CA LEU A 35 -0.09 -22.47 -2.17
C LEU A 35 0.96 -21.52 -1.63
N LEU A 36 0.54 -20.56 -0.81
CA LEU A 36 1.40 -19.66 -0.06
C LEU A 36 1.60 -20.21 1.34
N LEU A 37 2.86 -20.48 1.70
CA LEU A 37 3.27 -20.80 3.06
C LEU A 37 3.96 -19.61 3.69
N ASN A 38 3.38 -19.07 4.75
CA ASN A 38 3.94 -17.98 5.53
C ASN A 38 4.70 -18.52 6.75
N SER A 39 5.89 -17.96 7.01
CA SER A 39 6.65 -18.27 8.24
C SER A 39 5.92 -17.79 9.49
N TYR A 40 5.26 -16.65 9.43
CA TYR A 40 4.62 -16.03 10.60
C TYR A 40 3.10 -16.17 10.55
N HIS A 41 2.40 -15.58 11.52
CA HIS A 41 0.95 -15.74 11.69
C HIS A 41 0.14 -14.69 10.91
N SER A 42 -1.12 -15.00 10.66
CA SER A 42 -2.10 -14.02 10.21
C SER A 42 -2.31 -12.93 11.27
N GLY A 43 -2.40 -11.66 10.86
CA GLY A 43 -2.42 -10.50 11.76
C GLY A 43 -1.03 -9.92 12.04
N PHE A 44 0.06 -10.54 11.55
CA PHE A 44 1.37 -9.93 11.54
C PHE A 44 1.48 -9.03 10.28
N PRO A 45 1.71 -7.71 10.43
CA PRO A 45 1.56 -6.76 9.31
C PRO A 45 2.40 -7.09 8.07
N TRP A 46 3.63 -7.57 8.26
CA TRP A 46 4.49 -8.01 7.16
C TRP A 46 3.87 -9.18 6.37
N THR A 47 3.39 -10.21 7.09
CA THR A 47 2.75 -11.39 6.50
C THR A 47 1.46 -11.04 5.78
N ASP A 48 0.62 -10.20 6.40
CA ASP A 48 -0.64 -9.77 5.82
C ASP A 48 -0.41 -8.92 4.57
N GLY A 49 0.57 -8.01 4.59
CA GLY A 49 0.95 -7.20 3.44
C GLY A 49 1.48 -8.05 2.28
N ILE A 50 2.39 -9.00 2.53
CA ILE A 50 2.86 -9.96 1.51
C ILE A 50 1.68 -10.74 0.91
N THR A 51 0.81 -11.26 1.75
CA THR A 51 -0.36 -12.04 1.32
C THR A 51 -1.30 -11.20 0.45
N GLU A 52 -1.52 -9.93 0.82
CA GLU A 52 -2.35 -9.00 0.04
C GLU A 52 -1.70 -8.63 -1.30
N GLY A 53 -0.38 -8.37 -1.32
CA GLY A 53 0.37 -8.12 -2.54
C GLY A 53 0.31 -9.28 -3.52
N ILE A 54 0.42 -10.52 -3.03
CA ILE A 54 0.25 -11.74 -3.84
C ILE A 54 -1.18 -11.84 -4.37
N ARG A 55 -2.18 -11.67 -3.50
CA ARG A 55 -3.59 -11.81 -3.86
C ARG A 55 -4.00 -10.80 -4.95
N SER A 56 -3.74 -9.52 -4.71
CA SER A 56 -4.10 -8.44 -5.63
C SER A 56 -3.42 -8.60 -7.01
N THR A 57 -2.15 -9.07 -7.00
CA THR A 57 -1.42 -9.34 -8.25
C THR A 57 -1.99 -10.53 -9.01
N PHE A 58 -2.40 -11.60 -8.32
CA PHE A 58 -3.06 -12.74 -8.95
C PHE A 58 -4.44 -12.37 -9.53
N GLU A 59 -5.23 -11.60 -8.80
CA GLU A 59 -6.55 -11.11 -9.26
C GLU A 59 -6.45 -10.25 -10.52
N SER A 60 -5.43 -9.38 -10.60
CA SER A 60 -5.18 -8.52 -11.76
C SER A 60 -4.41 -9.22 -12.89
N GLY A 61 -3.80 -10.38 -12.61
CA GLY A 61 -2.85 -11.06 -13.50
C GLY A 61 -3.46 -11.81 -14.67
N GLY A 62 -4.78 -11.84 -14.84
CA GLY A 62 -5.45 -12.43 -15.99
C GLY A 62 -5.41 -13.96 -16.06
N LEU A 63 -4.97 -14.65 -15.00
CA LEU A 63 -5.08 -16.10 -14.82
C LEU A 63 -6.07 -16.39 -13.70
N ARG A 64 -6.83 -17.48 -13.85
CA ARG A 64 -7.70 -17.95 -12.77
C ARG A 64 -6.86 -18.76 -11.78
N ILE A 65 -6.59 -18.18 -10.59
CA ILE A 65 -5.75 -18.78 -9.57
C ILE A 65 -6.55 -18.98 -8.28
N ASN A 66 -6.51 -20.19 -7.74
CA ASN A 66 -7.01 -20.51 -6.42
C ASN A 66 -5.82 -20.48 -5.44
N LEU A 67 -5.78 -19.48 -4.55
CA LEU A 67 -4.73 -19.29 -3.58
C LEU A 67 -5.13 -19.92 -2.23
N ASP A 68 -4.47 -21.02 -1.86
CA ASP A 68 -4.47 -21.56 -0.49
C ASP A 68 -3.38 -20.84 0.32
N VAL A 69 -3.66 -20.44 1.56
CA VAL A 69 -2.71 -19.73 2.44
C VAL A 69 -2.55 -20.51 3.75
N GLU A 70 -1.29 -20.76 4.13
CA GLU A 70 -0.91 -21.44 5.35
C GLU A 70 0.07 -20.60 6.18
N TYR A 71 0.09 -20.84 7.49
CA TYR A 71 0.88 -20.09 8.46
C TYR A 71 1.60 -21.04 9.41
N MET A 72 2.94 -20.92 9.51
CA MET A 72 3.75 -21.71 10.45
C MET A 72 3.77 -21.14 11.87
N ASP A 73 3.54 -19.82 11.99
CA ASP A 73 3.50 -19.07 13.26
C ASP A 73 4.81 -19.10 14.05
N THR A 74 5.95 -19.04 13.37
CA THR A 74 7.27 -19.22 14.00
C THR A 74 7.69 -18.05 14.90
N LYS A 75 7.06 -16.87 14.81
CA LYS A 75 7.32 -15.75 15.75
C LYS A 75 6.76 -16.00 17.16
N ARG A 76 5.69 -16.80 17.28
CA ARG A 76 5.07 -17.12 18.57
C ARG A 76 5.38 -18.55 19.01
N THR A 77 5.68 -19.45 18.06
CA THR A 77 5.85 -20.88 18.33
C THR A 77 6.97 -21.46 17.46
N SER A 78 8.22 -21.29 17.86
CA SER A 78 9.41 -21.71 17.08
C SER A 78 10.05 -23.03 17.54
N SER A 79 9.45 -23.75 18.51
CA SER A 79 10.02 -24.97 19.02
C SER A 79 10.09 -26.08 17.95
N VAL A 80 11.15 -26.91 18.00
CA VAL A 80 11.31 -28.07 17.09
C VAL A 80 10.09 -28.98 17.09
N ARG A 81 9.44 -29.13 18.25
CA ARG A 81 8.20 -29.90 18.39
C ARG A 81 7.03 -29.29 17.60
N ALA A 82 6.87 -27.97 17.66
CA ALA A 82 5.82 -27.29 16.95
C ALA A 82 6.02 -27.37 15.43
N VAL A 83 7.24 -27.15 14.95
CA VAL A 83 7.57 -27.28 13.53
C VAL A 83 7.33 -28.70 13.01
N ARG A 84 7.64 -29.73 13.83
CA ARG A 84 7.33 -31.12 13.48
C ARG A 84 5.83 -31.36 13.40
N ALA A 85 5.06 -30.93 14.40
CA ALA A 85 3.61 -31.08 14.41
C ALA A 85 2.94 -30.36 13.21
N PHE A 86 3.44 -29.16 12.85
CA PHE A 86 3.04 -28.49 11.64
C PHE A 86 3.32 -29.34 10.39
N GLY A 87 4.49 -29.93 10.30
CA GLY A 87 4.87 -30.83 9.18
C GLY A 87 3.95 -32.04 9.02
N GLU A 88 3.51 -32.64 10.12
CA GLU A 88 2.54 -33.77 10.11
C GLU A 88 1.16 -33.32 9.66
N TYR A 89 0.67 -32.16 10.18
CA TYR A 89 -0.58 -31.53 9.75
C TYR A 89 -0.53 -31.19 8.25
N PHE A 90 0.52 -30.53 7.80
CA PHE A 90 0.68 -30.08 6.42
C PHE A 90 0.72 -31.26 5.44
N ARG A 91 1.45 -32.33 5.79
CA ARG A 91 1.50 -33.58 5.02
C ARG A 91 0.11 -34.20 4.87
N THR A 92 -0.64 -34.27 5.97
CA THR A 92 -2.01 -34.82 5.97
C THR A 92 -2.97 -33.97 5.13
N LYS A 93 -2.92 -32.67 5.28
CA LYS A 93 -3.83 -31.73 4.57
C LYS A 93 -3.61 -31.72 3.07
N TYR A 94 -2.36 -31.87 2.63
CA TYR A 94 -1.97 -31.77 1.23
C TYR A 94 -1.66 -33.13 0.57
N ALA A 95 -1.99 -34.26 1.22
CA ALA A 95 -1.74 -35.59 0.69
C ALA A 95 -2.31 -35.83 -0.72
N ASP A 96 -3.54 -35.33 -0.95
CA ASP A 96 -4.28 -35.49 -2.20
C ASP A 96 -4.39 -34.16 -3.01
N LYS A 97 -3.68 -33.11 -2.59
CA LYS A 97 -3.69 -31.81 -3.28
C LYS A 97 -2.33 -31.55 -3.94
N ARG A 98 -2.35 -31.13 -5.18
CA ARG A 98 -1.12 -30.76 -5.89
C ARG A 98 -1.26 -29.35 -6.45
N PRO A 99 -0.69 -28.34 -5.82
CA PRO A 99 -0.63 -27.00 -6.39
C PRO A 99 0.22 -26.97 -7.65
N ASP A 100 -0.08 -26.05 -8.57
CA ASP A 100 0.76 -25.79 -9.75
C ASP A 100 2.00 -24.95 -9.38
N ILE A 101 1.94 -24.20 -8.27
CA ILE A 101 3.04 -23.36 -7.78
C ILE A 101 3.01 -23.23 -6.26
N LEU A 102 4.19 -23.14 -5.66
CA LEU A 102 4.40 -22.84 -4.24
C LEU A 102 4.97 -21.45 -4.10
N LEU A 103 4.48 -20.70 -3.12
CA LEU A 103 5.09 -19.46 -2.67
C LEU A 103 5.51 -19.63 -1.20
N SER A 104 6.64 -19.02 -0.82
CA SER A 104 7.06 -18.96 0.58
C SER A 104 7.34 -17.52 0.99
N SER A 105 6.90 -17.16 2.19
CA SER A 105 7.24 -15.89 2.81
C SER A 105 8.20 -16.14 3.98
N ASP A 106 9.34 -15.48 3.92
CA ASP A 106 10.41 -15.52 4.89
C ASP A 106 11.19 -16.86 4.95
N ASP A 107 12.25 -16.88 5.77
CA ASP A 107 13.25 -17.95 5.80
C ASP A 107 12.67 -19.30 6.22
N ASP A 108 11.87 -19.35 7.29
CA ASP A 108 11.38 -20.61 7.86
C ASP A 108 10.48 -21.39 6.89
N ALA A 109 9.60 -20.67 6.17
CA ALA A 109 8.71 -21.27 5.17
C ALA A 109 9.50 -21.82 3.98
N LEU A 110 10.51 -21.09 3.50
CA LEU A 110 11.36 -21.57 2.43
C LEU A 110 12.14 -22.83 2.86
N VAL A 111 12.77 -22.80 4.03
CA VAL A 111 13.51 -23.96 4.58
C VAL A 111 12.58 -25.16 4.72
N PHE A 112 11.34 -24.93 5.20
CA PHE A 112 10.34 -26.00 5.28
C PHE A 112 10.01 -26.59 3.91
N LEU A 113 9.74 -25.77 2.91
CA LEU A 113 9.41 -26.23 1.55
C LEU A 113 10.61 -26.89 0.85
N LEU A 114 11.83 -26.41 1.06
CA LEU A 114 13.03 -27.05 0.51
C LEU A 114 13.24 -28.45 1.10
N ARG A 115 12.94 -28.63 2.39
CA ARG A 115 13.12 -29.90 3.12
C ARG A 115 12.01 -30.88 2.82
N HIS A 116 10.76 -30.45 2.80
CA HIS A 116 9.59 -31.35 2.70
C HIS A 116 8.88 -31.26 1.33
N GLY A 117 9.03 -30.18 0.60
CA GLY A 117 8.32 -29.94 -0.65
C GLY A 117 8.73 -30.88 -1.79
N LYS A 118 9.97 -31.42 -1.78
CA LYS A 118 10.40 -32.41 -2.79
C LYS A 118 9.59 -33.70 -2.70
N GLU A 119 9.24 -34.12 -1.48
CA GLU A 119 8.44 -35.31 -1.22
C GLU A 119 6.96 -35.06 -1.47
N LEU A 120 6.43 -33.93 -0.96
CA LEU A 120 5.01 -33.62 -1.00
C LEU A 120 4.55 -33.13 -2.38
N PHE A 121 5.38 -32.33 -3.04
CA PHE A 121 5.06 -31.65 -4.29
C PHE A 121 6.20 -31.84 -5.31
N PRO A 122 6.46 -33.07 -5.78
CA PRO A 122 7.57 -33.34 -6.68
C PRO A 122 7.46 -32.54 -7.98
N GLY A 123 8.50 -31.78 -8.30
CA GLY A 123 8.59 -30.98 -9.54
C GLY A 123 7.81 -29.66 -9.51
N VAL A 124 7.08 -29.32 -8.44
CA VAL A 124 6.37 -28.04 -8.34
C VAL A 124 7.36 -26.91 -8.09
N PRO A 125 7.26 -25.78 -8.86
CA PRO A 125 8.11 -24.60 -8.66
C PRO A 125 7.87 -23.92 -7.32
N ILE A 126 8.91 -23.27 -6.79
CA ILE A 126 8.86 -22.48 -5.56
C ILE A 126 9.29 -21.04 -5.88
N VAL A 127 8.46 -20.06 -5.51
CA VAL A 127 8.81 -18.64 -5.52
C VAL A 127 8.87 -18.16 -4.09
N PHE A 128 10.03 -17.72 -3.65
CA PHE A 128 10.20 -17.15 -2.30
C PHE A 128 10.09 -15.63 -2.31
N CYS A 129 9.72 -15.05 -1.17
CA CYS A 129 9.86 -13.64 -0.85
C CYS A 129 10.24 -13.46 0.62
N GLY A 130 10.78 -12.29 0.99
CA GLY A 130 11.19 -12.00 2.36
C GLY A 130 12.42 -12.81 2.83
N LEU A 131 13.24 -13.29 1.90
CA LEU A 131 14.42 -14.07 2.26
C LEU A 131 15.58 -13.17 2.67
N ASN A 132 16.00 -13.30 3.93
CA ASN A 132 17.11 -12.53 4.52
C ASN A 132 18.46 -13.20 4.31
N ASN A 133 18.50 -14.52 4.17
CA ASN A 133 19.74 -15.27 4.03
C ASN A 133 19.86 -15.91 2.64
N PRO A 134 20.62 -15.32 1.70
CA PRO A 134 20.86 -15.88 0.36
C PRO A 134 21.47 -17.28 0.39
N GLY A 135 22.24 -17.62 1.45
CA GLY A 135 22.90 -18.93 1.59
C GLY A 135 21.97 -20.14 1.60
N PHE A 136 20.66 -19.94 1.83
CA PHE A 136 19.68 -21.02 1.70
C PHE A 136 19.49 -21.49 0.25
N ILE A 137 19.80 -20.64 -0.72
CA ILE A 137 19.64 -20.95 -2.16
C ILE A 137 20.96 -21.43 -2.77
N ASP A 138 22.09 -20.85 -2.35
CA ASP A 138 23.41 -21.19 -2.87
C ASP A 138 23.83 -22.63 -2.54
N SER A 139 23.22 -23.24 -1.52
CA SER A 139 23.57 -24.56 -1.01
C SER A 139 23.25 -25.74 -1.94
N GLY A 140 22.76 -25.51 -3.17
CA GLY A 140 22.51 -26.64 -4.06
C GLY A 140 21.68 -26.38 -5.33
N GLY A 141 21.49 -25.16 -5.78
CA GLY A 141 20.97 -24.85 -7.12
C GLY A 141 19.71 -25.59 -7.55
N ASP A 142 18.66 -25.63 -6.69
CA ASP A 142 17.39 -26.24 -7.11
C ASP A 142 16.76 -25.38 -8.23
N ALA A 143 16.84 -25.89 -9.46
CA ALA A 143 16.32 -25.21 -10.66
C ALA A 143 14.83 -24.87 -10.60
N ARG A 144 14.11 -25.34 -9.58
CA ARG A 144 12.70 -25.04 -9.33
C ARG A 144 12.49 -23.78 -8.49
N VAL A 145 13.56 -23.20 -7.91
CA VAL A 145 13.48 -22.13 -6.91
C VAL A 145 13.93 -20.82 -7.49
N THR A 146 13.09 -19.81 -7.38
CA THR A 146 13.39 -18.41 -7.67
C THR A 146 12.65 -17.53 -6.68
N GLY A 147 12.86 -16.20 -6.71
CA GLY A 147 12.10 -15.30 -5.85
C GLY A 147 12.74 -13.95 -5.59
N VAL A 148 12.34 -13.33 -4.49
CA VAL A 148 12.68 -11.95 -4.14
C VAL A 148 13.40 -11.92 -2.79
N PHE A 149 14.65 -11.45 -2.81
CA PHE A 149 15.42 -11.22 -1.59
C PHE A 149 15.00 -9.94 -0.89
N GLU A 150 15.09 -9.94 0.41
CA GLU A 150 14.90 -8.77 1.25
C GLU A 150 16.22 -7.99 1.37
N GLU A 151 16.33 -6.87 0.64
CA GLU A 151 17.51 -5.99 0.69
C GLU A 151 17.15 -4.68 1.41
N MET A 152 17.60 -4.55 2.66
CA MET A 152 17.37 -3.37 3.49
C MET A 152 18.28 -2.22 3.06
N ASP A 153 17.72 -1.00 2.88
CA ASP A 153 18.50 0.22 2.63
C ASP A 153 19.00 0.84 3.94
N ILE A 154 19.97 0.17 4.55
CA ILE A 154 20.56 0.63 5.80
C ILE A 154 21.34 1.94 5.58
N PRO A 155 22.22 2.06 4.57
CA PRO A 155 22.93 3.32 4.31
C PRO A 155 21.98 4.47 4.05
N GLY A 156 20.98 4.30 3.18
CA GLY A 156 20.00 5.36 2.87
C GLY A 156 19.20 5.79 4.10
N THR A 157 18.83 4.87 4.99
CA THR A 157 18.14 5.20 6.25
C THR A 157 19.06 5.99 7.19
N VAL A 158 20.34 5.61 7.29
CA VAL A 158 21.32 6.33 8.15
C VAL A 158 21.64 7.72 7.57
N GLU A 159 21.81 7.85 6.27
CA GLU A 159 22.01 9.16 5.61
C GLU A 159 20.79 10.07 5.82
N LEU A 160 19.61 9.51 5.68
CA LEU A 160 18.34 10.20 5.94
C LEU A 160 18.26 10.70 7.39
N MET A 161 18.57 9.83 8.35
CA MET A 161 18.63 10.17 9.77
C MET A 161 19.63 11.32 10.04
N LEU A 162 20.85 11.22 9.51
CA LEU A 162 21.90 12.23 9.70
C LEU A 162 21.59 13.57 9.02
N ARG A 163 20.78 13.54 7.95
CA ARG A 163 20.29 14.75 7.29
C ARG A 163 19.23 15.47 8.11
N LEU A 164 18.28 14.71 8.66
CA LEU A 164 17.18 15.25 9.46
C LEU A 164 17.66 15.65 10.88
N PHE A 165 18.64 14.93 11.42
CA PHE A 165 19.18 15.14 12.76
C PHE A 165 20.71 15.25 12.70
N PRO A 166 21.27 16.36 12.18
CA PRO A 166 22.71 16.51 11.97
C PRO A 166 23.54 16.51 13.26
N GLN A 167 22.91 16.73 14.42
CA GLN A 167 23.53 16.66 15.75
C GLN A 167 23.74 15.22 16.23
N THR A 168 23.19 14.20 15.57
CA THR A 168 23.30 12.80 16.00
C THR A 168 24.77 12.35 16.03
N ARG A 169 25.18 11.77 17.16
CA ARG A 169 26.50 11.20 17.42
C ARG A 169 26.43 9.72 17.79
N ASN A 170 25.28 9.28 18.34
CA ASN A 170 25.08 7.91 18.76
C ASN A 170 23.93 7.29 17.98
N LEU A 171 24.13 6.03 17.57
CA LEU A 171 23.10 5.21 16.95
C LEU A 171 22.86 3.99 17.83
N ALA A 172 21.71 3.93 18.50
CA ALA A 172 21.30 2.78 19.27
C ALA A 172 20.63 1.76 18.34
N LEU A 173 21.13 0.52 18.33
CA LEU A 173 20.56 -0.61 17.61
C LEU A 173 19.72 -1.41 18.60
N VAL A 174 18.41 -1.48 18.37
CA VAL A 174 17.49 -2.26 19.19
C VAL A 174 17.07 -3.51 18.42
N SER A 175 17.32 -4.69 18.99
CA SER A 175 16.94 -5.98 18.40
C SER A 175 16.75 -7.05 19.44
N ASP A 176 15.94 -8.09 19.13
CA ASP A 176 15.90 -9.33 19.87
C ASP A 176 17.06 -10.28 19.46
N LEU A 177 17.19 -11.41 20.17
CA LEU A 177 18.20 -12.43 19.87
C LEU A 177 17.68 -13.55 18.94
N SER A 178 16.55 -13.35 18.28
CA SER A 178 16.05 -14.30 17.28
C SER A 178 17.00 -14.40 16.08
N ILE A 179 16.87 -15.47 15.29
CA ILE A 179 17.68 -15.67 14.08
C ILE A 179 17.55 -14.47 13.15
N SER A 180 16.33 -13.97 12.93
CA SER A 180 16.09 -12.78 12.10
C SER A 180 16.62 -11.48 12.73
N GLY A 181 16.53 -11.33 14.06
CA GLY A 181 17.08 -10.20 14.78
C GLY A 181 18.60 -10.12 14.65
N MET A 182 19.29 -11.19 14.97
CA MET A 182 20.75 -11.27 14.88
C MET A 182 21.26 -11.19 13.44
N GLY A 183 20.52 -11.74 12.49
CA GLY A 183 20.79 -11.59 11.06
C GLY A 183 20.74 -10.12 10.63
N SER A 184 19.69 -9.38 11.02
CA SER A 184 19.55 -7.95 10.75
C SER A 184 20.66 -7.14 11.40
N VAL A 185 21.01 -7.41 12.67
CA VAL A 185 22.13 -6.75 13.36
C VAL A 185 23.45 -6.93 12.60
N SER A 186 23.73 -8.14 12.12
CA SER A 186 24.93 -8.45 11.35
C SER A 186 25.01 -7.64 10.06
N LEU A 187 23.91 -7.56 9.32
CA LEU A 187 23.82 -6.75 8.09
C LEU A 187 24.00 -5.25 8.37
N VAL A 188 23.34 -4.76 9.43
CA VAL A 188 23.43 -3.34 9.83
C VAL A 188 24.88 -2.98 10.22
N ARG A 189 25.54 -3.79 11.06
CA ARG A 189 26.93 -3.52 11.45
C ARG A 189 27.88 -3.47 10.26
N LYS A 190 27.69 -4.35 9.28
CA LYS A 190 28.47 -4.33 8.03
C LYS A 190 28.22 -3.09 7.21
N ALA A 191 26.97 -2.68 7.09
CA ALA A 191 26.58 -1.49 6.33
C ALA A 191 26.97 -0.16 7.01
N LEU A 192 27.13 -0.16 8.34
CA LEU A 192 27.51 1.01 9.10
C LEU A 192 29.01 1.37 9.00
N ALA A 193 29.85 0.52 8.42
CA ALA A 193 31.30 0.75 8.32
C ALA A 193 31.67 2.17 7.82
N PRO A 194 31.03 2.76 6.79
CA PRO A 194 31.33 4.10 6.30
C PRO A 194 30.93 5.23 7.26
N PHE A 195 30.14 4.95 8.29
CA PHE A 195 29.60 5.95 9.22
C PHE A 195 30.28 5.96 10.60
N LEU A 196 31.18 5.00 10.87
CA LEU A 196 31.79 4.80 12.19
C LEU A 196 32.72 5.95 12.62
N ASP A 197 33.26 6.72 11.70
CA ASP A 197 34.02 7.94 12.02
C ASP A 197 33.11 9.04 12.59
N ARG A 198 31.83 8.98 12.34
CA ARG A 198 30.84 9.98 12.72
C ARG A 198 29.88 9.49 13.80
N LEU A 199 29.52 8.21 13.80
CA LEU A 199 28.54 7.60 14.68
C LEU A 199 29.18 6.58 15.61
N LYS A 200 28.88 6.71 16.91
CA LYS A 200 29.11 5.63 17.87
C LYS A 200 27.89 4.72 17.92
N VAL A 201 28.11 3.43 17.70
CA VAL A 201 27.03 2.42 17.77
C VAL A 201 26.88 1.94 19.21
N VAL A 202 25.65 1.92 19.71
CA VAL A 202 25.25 1.39 21.01
C VAL A 202 24.32 0.20 20.77
N ASP A 203 24.72 -0.97 21.21
CA ASP A 203 23.93 -2.20 21.02
C ASP A 203 23.00 -2.43 22.21
N LEU A 204 21.70 -2.45 21.95
CA LEU A 204 20.64 -2.77 22.88
C LEU A 204 19.95 -4.05 22.40
N LEU A 205 20.60 -5.19 22.66
CA LEU A 205 20.21 -6.50 22.10
C LEU A 205 19.78 -7.46 23.21
N GLY A 206 18.62 -8.10 23.04
CA GLY A 206 18.14 -9.18 23.88
C GLY A 206 17.74 -8.76 25.29
N PHE A 207 17.43 -7.51 25.54
CA PHE A 207 16.89 -7.05 26.80
C PHE A 207 15.41 -7.42 26.96
N SER A 208 14.96 -7.60 28.21
CA SER A 208 13.52 -7.56 28.52
C SER A 208 12.93 -6.18 28.25
N GLY A 209 11.60 -6.08 28.14
CA GLY A 209 10.97 -4.80 27.84
C GLY A 209 11.26 -3.71 28.88
N ASP A 210 11.34 -4.07 30.18
CA ASP A 210 11.64 -3.14 31.25
C ASP A 210 13.12 -2.72 31.24
N GLU A 211 14.06 -3.67 31.08
CA GLU A 211 15.47 -3.38 30.95
C GLU A 211 15.78 -2.51 29.72
N LEU A 212 15.14 -2.82 28.57
CA LEU A 212 15.29 -2.00 27.37
C LEU A 212 14.84 -0.57 27.60
N ARG A 213 13.75 -0.34 28.33
CA ARG A 213 13.26 0.98 28.67
C ARG A 213 14.26 1.73 29.56
N ASP A 214 14.83 1.06 30.55
CA ASP A 214 15.80 1.64 31.46
C ASP A 214 17.09 2.03 30.71
N GLU A 215 17.63 1.14 29.89
CA GLU A 215 18.82 1.41 29.06
C GLU A 215 18.60 2.57 28.08
N LEU A 216 17.44 2.58 27.38
CA LEU A 216 17.08 3.69 26.50
C LEU A 216 16.98 5.01 27.24
N SER A 217 16.43 5.02 28.46
CA SER A 217 16.29 6.25 29.26
C SER A 217 17.62 6.89 29.67
N MET A 218 18.70 6.11 29.66
CA MET A 218 20.08 6.58 30.00
C MET A 218 20.85 7.11 28.78
N LEU A 219 20.28 6.99 27.57
CA LEU A 219 20.95 7.46 26.35
C LEU A 219 21.04 8.98 26.29
N SER A 220 22.15 9.47 25.72
CA SER A 220 22.37 10.91 25.51
C SER A 220 21.36 11.50 24.50
N PRO A 221 21.04 12.82 24.61
CA PRO A 221 20.08 13.49 23.73
C PRO A 221 20.47 13.53 22.23
N ASP A 222 21.74 13.29 21.91
CA ASP A 222 22.28 13.21 20.55
C ASP A 222 22.24 11.79 19.98
N THR A 223 21.34 10.95 20.52
CA THR A 223 21.13 9.58 20.06
C THR A 223 19.92 9.49 19.14
N ALA A 224 20.05 8.73 18.06
CA ALA A 224 18.93 8.22 17.30
C ALA A 224 18.83 6.68 17.47
N VAL A 225 17.65 6.14 17.35
CA VAL A 225 17.41 4.69 17.49
C VAL A 225 17.09 4.10 16.12
N LEU A 226 17.77 3.01 15.76
CA LEU A 226 17.41 2.14 14.67
C LEU A 226 16.77 0.88 15.27
N LEU A 227 15.44 0.81 15.20
CA LEU A 227 14.68 -0.34 15.67
C LEU A 227 14.64 -1.40 14.57
N LEU A 228 15.30 -2.51 14.83
CA LEU A 228 15.36 -3.66 13.94
C LEU A 228 14.21 -4.65 14.26
N VAL A 229 14.55 -5.87 14.61
CA VAL A 229 13.60 -6.90 14.98
C VAL A 229 13.56 -6.99 16.51
N TYR A 230 12.47 -6.55 17.12
CA TYR A 230 12.23 -6.70 18.55
C TYR A 230 10.79 -7.20 18.76
N PHE A 231 10.58 -8.49 18.47
CA PHE A 231 9.26 -9.13 18.53
C PHE A 231 9.13 -10.16 19.63
N GLN A 232 10.23 -10.51 20.26
CA GLN A 232 10.26 -11.35 21.44
C GLN A 232 11.40 -10.88 22.35
N ASP A 233 11.14 -10.74 23.65
CA ASP A 233 12.18 -10.41 24.61
C ASP A 233 12.86 -11.70 25.16
N ASP A 234 13.84 -11.53 26.05
CA ASP A 234 14.57 -12.65 26.67
C ASP A 234 13.67 -13.50 27.59
N ALA A 235 12.59 -12.94 28.09
CA ALA A 235 11.57 -13.66 28.87
C ALA A 235 10.60 -14.48 27.97
N GLY A 236 10.70 -14.32 26.64
CA GLY A 236 9.82 -14.95 25.66
C GLY A 236 8.49 -14.23 25.45
N GLU A 237 8.33 -13.00 25.96
CA GLU A 237 7.14 -12.21 25.73
C GLU A 237 7.10 -11.68 24.30
N TYR A 238 5.94 -11.82 23.64
CA TYR A 238 5.73 -11.37 22.26
C TYR A 238 5.38 -9.89 22.20
N TYR A 239 6.03 -9.17 21.29
CA TYR A 239 5.76 -7.78 20.95
C TYR A 239 5.32 -7.65 19.50
N SER A 240 4.15 -7.05 19.26
CA SER A 240 3.78 -6.62 17.89
C SER A 240 4.68 -5.45 17.46
N PRO A 241 4.85 -5.19 16.14
CA PRO A 241 5.64 -4.04 15.68
C PRO A 241 5.24 -2.71 16.34
N ALA A 242 3.94 -2.45 16.44
CA ALA A 242 3.43 -1.24 17.10
C ALA A 242 3.78 -1.20 18.60
N ARG A 243 3.74 -2.34 19.31
CA ARG A 243 4.11 -2.42 20.72
C ARG A 243 5.61 -2.20 20.93
N SER A 244 6.45 -2.76 20.04
CA SER A 244 7.90 -2.55 20.07
C SER A 244 8.25 -1.07 19.88
N VAL A 245 7.66 -0.43 18.87
CA VAL A 245 7.85 1.00 18.63
C VAL A 245 7.35 1.86 19.80
N ALA A 246 6.17 1.53 20.35
CA ALA A 246 5.61 2.26 21.50
C ALA A 246 6.51 2.15 22.75
N LEU A 247 7.09 0.95 22.99
CA LEU A 247 8.06 0.75 24.07
C LEU A 247 9.25 1.70 23.91
N VAL A 248 9.88 1.71 22.73
CA VAL A 248 11.06 2.55 22.44
C VAL A 248 10.70 4.04 22.52
N ASN A 249 9.60 4.47 21.90
CA ASN A 249 9.14 5.86 21.91
C ASN A 249 8.81 6.39 23.34
N SER A 250 8.38 5.50 24.23
CA SER A 250 8.04 5.86 25.63
C SER A 250 9.28 6.07 26.50
N ALA A 251 10.43 5.54 26.11
CA ALA A 251 11.65 5.58 26.89
C ALA A 251 12.42 6.90 26.78
N GLY A 252 12.18 7.69 25.72
CA GLY A 252 12.85 8.98 25.58
C GLY A 252 12.48 9.76 24.32
N PRO A 253 13.02 10.98 24.18
CA PRO A 253 12.74 11.86 23.06
C PRO A 253 13.63 11.57 21.83
N PHE A 254 13.94 10.32 21.55
CA PHE A 254 14.78 9.93 20.42
C PHE A 254 13.96 9.87 19.13
N PRO A 255 14.53 10.24 17.96
CA PRO A 255 13.98 9.84 16.67
C PRO A 255 14.21 8.34 16.46
N VAL A 256 13.12 7.60 16.26
CA VAL A 256 13.14 6.16 16.01
C VAL A 256 12.98 5.89 14.53
N PHE A 257 13.94 5.22 13.93
CA PHE A 257 13.91 4.79 12.53
C PHE A 257 13.71 3.29 12.41
N GLY A 258 13.10 2.87 11.30
CA GLY A 258 12.88 1.47 10.96
C GLY A 258 13.24 1.18 9.52
N LEU A 259 13.37 -0.11 9.17
CA LEU A 259 13.72 -0.58 7.83
C LEU A 259 12.52 -1.24 7.12
N TRP A 260 11.37 -1.35 7.78
CA TRP A 260 10.11 -1.89 7.27
C TRP A 260 8.95 -0.93 7.50
N SER A 261 8.01 -0.85 6.55
CA SER A 261 6.85 0.04 6.64
C SER A 261 6.04 -0.19 7.91
N MET A 262 5.92 -1.43 8.36
CA MET A 262 5.20 -1.80 9.59
C MET A 262 5.73 -1.13 10.86
N MET A 263 7.04 -0.77 10.90
CA MET A 263 7.60 -0.01 12.03
C MET A 263 7.15 1.44 11.99
N VAL A 264 7.09 2.04 10.79
CA VAL A 264 6.60 3.43 10.61
C VAL A 264 5.10 3.52 10.85
N GLU A 265 4.34 2.52 10.41
CA GLU A 265 2.91 2.36 10.75
C GLU A 265 2.69 2.24 12.25
N GLY A 266 3.59 1.51 12.93
CA GLY A 266 3.60 1.35 14.39
C GLY A 266 3.99 2.60 15.17
N GLY A 267 4.47 3.67 14.49
CA GLY A 267 4.82 4.94 15.11
C GLY A 267 6.33 5.26 15.15
N ALA A 268 7.20 4.53 14.42
CA ALA A 268 8.54 5.00 14.16
C ALA A 268 8.51 6.25 13.27
N LEU A 269 9.50 7.14 13.41
CA LEU A 269 9.55 8.40 12.65
C LEU A 269 9.59 8.16 11.15
N GLY A 270 10.42 7.21 10.69
CA GLY A 270 10.56 6.93 9.26
C GLY A 270 11.76 6.07 8.93
N GLY A 271 12.07 6.00 7.63
CA GLY A 271 13.23 5.29 7.07
C GLY A 271 13.07 5.12 5.55
N SER A 272 14.13 4.64 4.90
CA SER A 272 14.05 4.06 3.56
C SER A 272 13.64 2.59 3.74
N VAL A 273 12.34 2.30 3.54
CA VAL A 273 11.74 1.07 4.05
C VAL A 273 11.31 0.10 2.96
N LEU A 274 11.31 -1.18 3.32
CA LEU A 274 10.67 -2.25 2.56
C LEU A 274 9.15 -2.22 2.81
N ILE A 275 8.40 -2.44 1.73
CA ILE A 275 6.93 -2.48 1.73
C ILE A 275 6.49 -3.91 1.43
N ALA A 276 5.77 -4.50 2.39
CA ALA A 276 5.38 -5.92 2.34
C ALA A 276 4.52 -6.26 1.12
N GLU A 277 3.51 -5.43 0.80
CA GLU A 277 2.61 -5.62 -0.34
C GLU A 277 3.37 -5.66 -1.66
N ARG A 278 4.34 -4.77 -1.82
CA ARG A 278 5.17 -4.73 -3.01
C ARG A 278 6.03 -5.98 -3.13
N HIS A 279 6.60 -6.42 -2.00
CA HIS A 279 7.43 -7.61 -1.94
C HIS A 279 6.64 -8.86 -2.37
N GLY A 280 5.42 -9.00 -1.85
CA GLY A 280 4.48 -10.04 -2.27
C GLY A 280 4.07 -9.93 -3.74
N ALA A 281 3.83 -8.72 -4.24
CA ALA A 281 3.47 -8.48 -5.64
C ALA A 281 4.58 -8.94 -6.60
N LEU A 282 5.84 -8.63 -6.32
CA LEU A 282 6.98 -9.08 -7.13
C LEU A 282 7.08 -10.60 -7.19
N ALA A 283 6.89 -11.29 -6.05
CA ALA A 283 6.86 -12.75 -6.02
C ALA A 283 5.70 -13.32 -6.86
N ALA A 284 4.52 -12.72 -6.77
CA ALA A 284 3.36 -13.11 -7.56
C ALA A 284 3.56 -12.87 -9.07
N GLU A 285 4.21 -11.78 -9.48
CA GLU A 285 4.59 -11.55 -10.88
C GLU A 285 5.51 -12.65 -11.42
N MET A 286 6.50 -13.08 -10.64
CA MET A 286 7.34 -14.23 -10.99
C MET A 286 6.53 -15.52 -11.10
N ALA A 287 5.64 -15.77 -10.13
CA ALA A 287 4.73 -16.91 -10.15
C ALA A 287 3.83 -16.92 -11.39
N LEU A 288 3.28 -15.78 -11.79
CA LEU A 288 2.50 -15.63 -13.03
C LEU A 288 3.31 -15.96 -14.29
N ARG A 289 4.58 -15.55 -14.35
CA ARG A 289 5.47 -15.89 -15.47
C ARG A 289 5.68 -17.40 -15.55
N ILE A 290 5.89 -18.07 -14.40
CA ILE A 290 6.05 -19.53 -14.35
C ILE A 290 4.75 -20.23 -14.79
N LEU A 291 3.59 -19.82 -14.30
CA LEU A 291 2.30 -20.39 -14.68
C LEU A 291 1.97 -20.18 -16.16
N ARG A 292 2.54 -19.14 -16.80
CA ARG A 292 2.47 -18.91 -18.26
C ARG A 292 3.46 -19.73 -19.07
N GLY A 293 4.31 -20.53 -18.41
CA GLY A 293 5.23 -21.48 -19.06
C GLY A 293 6.71 -21.08 -19.07
N THR A 294 7.12 -19.97 -18.43
CA THR A 294 8.54 -19.64 -18.28
C THR A 294 9.16 -20.56 -17.20
N PRO A 295 10.22 -21.32 -17.49
CA PRO A 295 10.88 -22.14 -16.48
C PRO A 295 11.43 -21.27 -15.33
N PRO A 296 11.35 -21.73 -14.05
CA PRO A 296 11.93 -21.00 -12.92
C PRO A 296 13.43 -20.70 -13.09
N SER A 297 14.19 -21.60 -13.72
CA SER A 297 15.61 -21.43 -14.00
C SER A 297 15.95 -20.27 -14.95
N GLU A 298 14.97 -19.78 -15.73
CA GLU A 298 15.09 -18.60 -16.59
C GLU A 298 14.68 -17.30 -15.91
N ILE A 299 14.22 -17.39 -14.66
CA ILE A 299 13.82 -16.23 -13.86
C ILE A 299 14.81 -16.11 -12.70
N PRO A 300 15.86 -15.30 -12.84
CA PRO A 300 16.85 -15.14 -11.77
C PRO A 300 16.19 -14.52 -10.54
N PRO A 301 16.58 -14.93 -9.32
CA PRO A 301 16.19 -14.24 -8.11
C PRO A 301 16.60 -12.76 -8.15
N VAL A 302 15.76 -11.88 -7.61
CA VAL A 302 16.02 -10.44 -7.58
C VAL A 302 15.97 -9.90 -6.16
N ALA A 303 16.66 -8.79 -5.92
CA ALA A 303 16.45 -7.98 -4.72
C ALA A 303 15.40 -6.89 -4.99
N ASP A 304 14.49 -6.68 -4.05
CA ASP A 304 13.59 -5.52 -4.15
C ASP A 304 14.37 -4.25 -3.80
N ARG A 305 14.71 -3.48 -4.83
CA ARG A 305 15.45 -2.20 -4.71
C ARG A 305 14.55 -0.97 -4.75
N HIS A 306 13.25 -1.14 -4.79
CA HIS A 306 12.32 -0.01 -4.78
C HIS A 306 11.97 0.37 -3.35
N LEU A 307 12.98 0.88 -2.68
CA LEU A 307 12.88 1.37 -1.33
C LEU A 307 12.31 2.79 -1.36
N VAL A 308 11.35 3.05 -0.51
CA VAL A 308 10.64 4.33 -0.46
C VAL A 308 10.90 4.99 0.88
N PRO A 309 11.30 6.27 0.91
CA PRO A 309 11.31 7.02 2.16
C PRO A 309 9.88 7.16 2.68
N VAL A 310 9.59 6.53 3.81
CA VAL A 310 8.27 6.58 4.47
C VAL A 310 8.41 7.24 5.83
N PHE A 311 7.48 8.13 6.17
CA PHE A 311 7.48 8.85 7.43
C PHE A 311 6.11 8.83 8.10
N ASN A 312 6.11 8.79 9.43
CA ASN A 312 4.93 8.97 10.24
C ASN A 312 4.69 10.47 10.51
N TYR A 313 3.59 11.00 10.02
CA TYR A 313 3.25 12.42 10.15
C TYR A 313 3.22 12.91 11.61
N ARG A 314 2.70 12.09 12.54
CA ARG A 314 2.62 12.48 13.96
C ARG A 314 3.99 12.63 14.58
N GLU A 315 4.89 11.71 14.28
CA GLU A 315 6.28 11.77 14.76
C GLU A 315 7.07 12.92 14.11
N MET A 316 6.84 13.18 12.81
CA MET A 316 7.39 14.37 12.17
C MET A 316 7.02 15.65 12.91
N VAL A 317 5.74 15.83 13.22
CA VAL A 317 5.25 16.99 13.98
C VAL A 317 5.88 17.04 15.38
N ARG A 318 6.01 15.89 16.05
CA ARG A 318 6.67 15.78 17.36
C ARG A 318 8.12 16.29 17.34
N PHE A 319 8.84 16.01 16.25
CA PHE A 319 10.22 16.45 16.06
C PHE A 319 10.37 17.80 15.33
N GLY A 320 9.27 18.50 15.06
CA GLY A 320 9.27 19.80 14.38
C GLY A 320 9.66 19.74 12.91
N LEU A 321 9.57 18.57 12.29
CA LEU A 321 9.87 18.39 10.87
C LEU A 321 8.67 18.77 10.00
N SER A 322 8.97 19.31 8.82
CA SER A 322 8.00 19.65 7.79
C SER A 322 8.17 18.77 6.53
N ARG A 323 7.22 18.81 5.62
CA ARG A 323 7.35 18.11 4.31
C ARG A 323 8.57 18.57 3.50
N PHE A 324 9.01 19.79 3.68
CA PHE A 324 10.16 20.35 2.95
C PHE A 324 11.51 19.79 3.41
N ASP A 325 11.55 19.21 4.60
CA ASP A 325 12.76 18.57 5.15
C ASP A 325 12.97 17.17 4.59
N LEU A 326 11.90 16.58 4.01
CA LEU A 326 11.91 15.21 3.53
C LEU A 326 12.46 15.09 2.09
N PRO A 327 12.96 13.90 1.70
CA PRO A 327 13.30 13.60 0.31
C PRO A 327 12.10 13.74 -0.62
N ALA A 328 12.35 14.08 -1.88
CA ALA A 328 11.31 14.01 -2.91
C ALA A 328 10.80 12.57 -3.05
N GLY A 329 9.49 12.41 -3.20
CA GLY A 329 8.86 11.09 -3.30
C GLY A 329 8.60 10.40 -1.96
N SER A 330 8.85 11.07 -0.82
CA SER A 330 8.50 10.52 0.49
C SER A 330 6.99 10.29 0.64
N VAL A 331 6.63 9.14 1.23
CA VAL A 331 5.26 8.80 1.59
C VAL A 331 5.02 9.18 3.05
N LEU A 332 3.88 9.84 3.32
CA LEU A 332 3.47 10.18 4.69
C LEU A 332 2.35 9.25 5.14
N LEU A 333 2.57 8.57 6.25
CA LEU A 333 1.56 7.77 6.94
C LEU A 333 0.90 8.59 8.05
N SER A 334 -0.32 8.24 8.39
CA SER A 334 -1.10 8.86 9.49
C SER A 334 -1.26 10.38 9.35
N GLU A 335 -1.16 10.92 8.14
CA GLU A 335 -1.46 12.32 7.89
C GLU A 335 -2.96 12.55 8.06
N PRO A 336 -3.40 13.56 8.86
CA PRO A 336 -4.81 13.85 9.00
C PRO A 336 -5.37 14.36 7.66
N GLU A 337 -6.48 13.80 7.24
CA GLU A 337 -7.20 14.32 6.08
C GLU A 337 -7.56 15.79 6.32
N THR A 338 -7.14 16.67 5.41
CA THR A 338 -7.51 18.08 5.49
C THR A 338 -9.03 18.22 5.38
N PHE A 339 -9.61 19.19 6.11
CA PHE A 339 -11.04 19.50 6.03
C PHE A 339 -11.53 19.69 4.58
N LEU A 340 -10.70 20.30 3.74
CA LEU A 340 -10.98 20.51 2.31
C LEU A 340 -11.07 19.18 1.56
N TYR A 341 -10.15 18.25 1.79
CA TYR A 341 -10.15 16.94 1.14
C TYR A 341 -11.34 16.09 1.59
N ARG A 342 -11.64 16.10 2.90
CA ARG A 342 -12.76 15.33 3.46
C ARG A 342 -14.13 15.84 2.99
N HIS A 343 -14.25 17.17 2.76
CA HIS A 343 -15.55 17.80 2.49
C HIS A 343 -15.64 18.45 1.09
N TRP A 344 -14.69 18.18 0.18
CA TRP A 344 -14.65 18.84 -1.12
C TRP A 344 -15.95 18.71 -1.94
N LYS A 345 -16.64 17.56 -1.87
CA LYS A 345 -17.93 17.33 -2.56
C LYS A 345 -19.01 18.24 -2.00
N LEU A 346 -19.04 18.40 -0.68
CA LEU A 346 -20.01 19.29 -0.01
C LEU A 346 -19.71 20.77 -0.29
N LEU A 347 -18.42 21.13 -0.29
CA LEU A 347 -17.98 22.49 -0.64
C LEU A 347 -18.31 22.83 -2.10
N LEU A 348 -18.10 21.89 -3.01
CA LEU A 348 -18.46 22.05 -4.42
C LEU A 348 -19.98 22.21 -4.59
N ALA A 349 -20.79 21.38 -3.93
CA ALA A 349 -22.24 21.50 -3.98
C ALA A 349 -22.73 22.88 -3.46
N ASN A 350 -22.18 23.33 -2.34
CA ASN A 350 -22.49 24.67 -1.80
C ASN A 350 -22.07 25.80 -2.75
N ALA A 351 -20.90 25.70 -3.37
CA ALA A 351 -20.43 26.69 -4.37
C ALA A 351 -21.35 26.75 -5.58
N LEU A 352 -21.84 25.62 -6.07
CA LEU A 352 -22.81 25.56 -7.17
C LEU A 352 -24.14 26.20 -6.80
N VAL A 353 -24.67 25.91 -5.60
CA VAL A 353 -25.92 26.53 -5.11
C VAL A 353 -25.78 28.05 -4.97
N LEU A 354 -24.66 28.51 -4.38
CA LEU A 354 -24.39 29.95 -4.24
C LEU A 354 -24.25 30.67 -5.61
N SER A 355 -23.58 30.00 -6.56
CA SER A 355 -23.43 30.50 -7.92
C SER A 355 -24.80 30.62 -8.62
N ALA A 356 -25.66 29.61 -8.50
CA ALA A 356 -27.02 29.64 -9.05
C ALA A 356 -27.86 30.73 -8.40
N ALA A 357 -27.79 30.92 -7.09
CA ALA A 357 -28.49 31.99 -6.37
C ALA A 357 -28.01 33.35 -6.82
N LEU A 358 -26.70 33.54 -7.03
CA LEU A 358 -26.13 34.78 -7.51
C LEU A 358 -26.62 35.13 -8.94
N VAL A 359 -26.61 34.14 -9.83
CA VAL A 359 -27.14 34.30 -11.21
C VAL A 359 -28.63 34.66 -11.18
N TYR A 360 -29.42 34.01 -10.31
CA TYR A 360 -30.83 34.34 -10.15
C TYR A 360 -31.07 35.77 -9.65
N LEU A 361 -30.32 36.20 -8.63
CA LEU A 361 -30.39 37.57 -8.11
C LEU A 361 -30.00 38.63 -9.17
N LEU A 362 -28.96 38.32 -9.95
CA LEU A 362 -28.54 39.20 -11.05
C LEU A 362 -29.61 39.28 -12.13
N ALA A 363 -30.26 38.19 -12.48
CA ALA A 363 -31.38 38.17 -13.43
C ALA A 363 -32.58 38.98 -12.91
N LEU A 364 -32.92 38.87 -11.62
CA LEU A 364 -33.97 39.71 -11.01
C LEU A 364 -33.61 41.20 -11.07
N PHE A 365 -32.38 41.54 -10.74
CA PHE A 365 -31.92 42.95 -10.80
C PHE A 365 -31.97 43.52 -12.22
N ILE A 366 -31.53 42.75 -13.20
CA ILE A 366 -31.63 43.16 -14.62
C ILE A 366 -33.08 43.34 -15.04
N ASN A 367 -33.95 42.39 -14.68
CA ASN A 367 -35.39 42.45 -15.00
C ASN A 367 -36.06 43.70 -14.37
N GLU A 368 -35.76 44.01 -13.11
CA GLU A 368 -36.25 45.24 -12.45
C GLU A 368 -35.76 46.51 -13.16
N ARG A 369 -34.49 46.58 -13.57
CA ARG A 369 -33.96 47.70 -14.33
C ARG A 369 -34.64 47.84 -15.68
N MET A 370 -34.87 46.75 -16.39
CA MET A 370 -35.58 46.74 -17.68
C MET A 370 -37.04 47.21 -17.53
N LYS A 371 -37.76 46.76 -16.49
CA LYS A 371 -39.12 47.24 -16.19
C LYS A 371 -39.15 48.73 -15.94
N LYS A 372 -38.26 49.27 -15.10
CA LYS A 372 -38.16 50.72 -14.83
C LYS A 372 -37.82 51.53 -16.08
N ALA A 373 -36.95 50.99 -16.94
CA ALA A 373 -36.61 51.64 -18.22
C ALA A 373 -37.82 51.65 -19.18
N ALA A 374 -38.56 50.56 -19.30
CA ALA A 374 -39.76 50.45 -20.13
C ALA A 374 -40.89 51.35 -19.63
N GLU A 375 -41.10 51.42 -18.31
CA GLU A 375 -42.09 52.39 -17.72
C GLU A 375 -41.72 53.82 -17.99
N LYS A 376 -40.43 54.17 -17.93
CA LYS A 376 -39.97 55.54 -18.26
C LYS A 376 -40.19 55.87 -19.75
N ASP A 377 -39.87 54.93 -20.64
CA ASP A 377 -40.09 55.07 -22.08
C ASP A 377 -41.61 55.23 -22.40
N LEU A 378 -42.47 54.46 -21.78
CA LEU A 378 -43.91 54.51 -21.91
C LEU A 378 -44.47 55.91 -21.44
N LYS A 379 -43.97 56.36 -20.27
CA LYS A 379 -44.35 57.69 -19.77
C LYS A 379 -43.96 58.85 -20.76
N LEU A 380 -42.74 58.71 -21.31
CA LEU A 380 -42.25 59.69 -22.30
C LEU A 380 -43.12 59.69 -23.59
N LYS A 381 -43.41 58.48 -24.10
CA LYS A 381 -44.30 58.37 -25.29
C LYS A 381 -45.69 58.89 -25.02
N LYS A 382 -46.27 58.60 -23.84
CA LYS A 382 -47.58 59.13 -23.45
C LYS A 382 -47.59 60.66 -23.40
N ALA A 383 -46.57 61.27 -22.79
CA ALA A 383 -46.43 62.72 -22.75
C ALA A 383 -46.26 63.33 -24.14
N GLN A 384 -45.51 62.65 -25.03
CA GLN A 384 -45.43 63.14 -26.46
C GLN A 384 -46.75 63.01 -27.16
N TRP A 385 -47.52 61.95 -27.01
CA TRP A 385 -48.85 61.81 -27.57
C TRP A 385 -49.83 62.90 -27.04
N GLU A 386 -49.87 63.11 -25.71
CA GLU A 386 -50.69 64.16 -25.09
C GLU A 386 -50.32 65.57 -25.60
N GLY A 387 -49.01 65.82 -25.82
CA GLY A 387 -48.54 67.08 -26.44
C GLY A 387 -48.99 67.26 -27.89
N LEU A 388 -48.95 66.18 -28.68
CA LEU A 388 -49.45 66.21 -30.06
C LEU A 388 -50.94 66.41 -30.12
N PHE A 389 -51.73 65.77 -29.25
CA PHE A 389 -53.19 66.03 -29.21
C PHE A 389 -53.57 67.43 -28.75
N ARG A 390 -52.83 68.03 -27.81
CA ARG A 390 -53.10 69.40 -27.36
C ARG A 390 -52.82 70.47 -28.45
N ASN A 391 -51.86 70.17 -29.30
CA ASN A 391 -51.43 71.10 -30.34
C ASN A 391 -52.00 70.81 -31.76
N ALA A 392 -52.86 69.75 -31.87
CA ALA A 392 -53.55 69.48 -33.12
C ALA A 392 -54.65 70.56 -33.37
N PRO A 393 -54.66 71.28 -34.50
CA PRO A 393 -55.75 72.11 -34.84
C PRO A 393 -57.00 71.24 -35.00
N GLU A 394 -58.16 71.71 -34.52
CA GLU A 394 -59.47 71.05 -34.59
C GLU A 394 -59.70 70.47 -35.99
N ALA A 395 -59.47 69.19 -36.21
CA ALA A 395 -59.89 68.53 -37.42
C ALA A 395 -61.33 68.07 -37.21
N TYR A 396 -62.29 68.83 -37.72
CA TYR A 396 -63.68 68.41 -37.84
C TYR A 396 -63.73 67.21 -38.81
N VAL A 397 -63.98 66.01 -38.26
CA VAL A 397 -64.34 64.89 -39.08
C VAL A 397 -65.84 65.01 -39.33
N VAL A 398 -66.19 65.41 -40.50
CA VAL A 398 -67.58 65.35 -40.99
C VAL A 398 -67.76 63.90 -41.53
N PHE A 399 -68.64 63.13 -40.90
CA PHE A 399 -69.15 61.89 -41.47
C PHE A 399 -70.37 62.20 -42.29
N ASP A 400 -70.33 61.85 -43.57
CA ASP A 400 -71.49 61.67 -44.43
C ASP A 400 -72.05 60.22 -44.20
#